data_17f8ae17d5d6a7054f006d3bff84dff0
#
_entry.id   17f8ae17d5d6a7054f006d3bff84dff0
#
_cell.length_a   1.000
_cell.length_b   1.000
_cell.length_c   1.000
_cell.angle_alpha   90.00
_cell.angle_beta   90.00
_cell.angle_gamma   90.00
#
_symmetry.space_group_name_H-M   'P 1'
#
loop_
_entity.id
_entity.type
_entity.pdbx_description
1 polymer ?
#
loop_
_entity_poly.entity_id
_entity_poly.type
_entity_poly.pdbx_seq_one_letter_code
_entity_poly.pdbx_strand_id
1 'polypeptide(L)'
;MMALPPFGDYLLEVVAPFLESVAPCMPGDIFPYFFTLTLLQRALIAAILVTMVAGFLGCFLLTRNLALIGDGLAHVSFGGIAVGIVLGGMGPLWYALIFSVIAAVFIHELQSREILTGDASIAIFSTGMLALGLVVLRLEVSFELPLIGLIELSPVGITNTVEGYLYGNLYLLNPDDLDLIVFISVISFAILFILRHGLLATTIDPLAAKIQGVPVRVIGLVFSILTAAVVVSMVKIIGALLVTALLVTPAATGQLVGRSFRECILYTQLFGLSSVLLGIYLSAELDTGGG
;
A
#
# COMPACT_ATOMS: atom_id res chain seq x y z
N MET A 1 1.52 -12.11 20.10
CA MET A 1 0.59 -11.40 19.22
C MET A 1 0.61 -9.95 19.65
N MET A 2 1.19 -9.06 18.86
CA MET A 2 1.22 -7.61 19.15
C MET A 2 -0.14 -7.09 18.70
N ALA A 3 -1.12 -7.02 19.62
CA ALA A 3 -2.41 -6.43 19.32
C ALA A 3 -2.19 -4.91 19.19
N LEU A 4 -2.43 -4.35 18.02
CA LEU A 4 -2.54 -2.91 17.85
C LEU A 4 -3.79 -2.43 18.63
N PRO A 5 -3.79 -1.21 19.16
CA PRO A 5 -5.01 -0.65 19.71
C PRO A 5 -6.09 -0.61 18.62
N PRO A 6 -7.37 -0.85 18.93
CA PRO A 6 -8.47 -1.00 17.97
C PRO A 6 -8.84 0.34 17.32
N PHE A 7 -7.90 0.97 16.62
CA PHE A 7 -8.09 2.24 15.95
C PHE A 7 -9.12 2.16 14.81
N GLY A 8 -9.13 1.02 14.10
CA GLY A 8 -10.06 0.80 13.00
C GLY A 8 -11.51 0.73 13.48
N ASP A 9 -11.76 0.07 14.60
CA ASP A 9 -13.10 -0.03 15.18
C ASP A 9 -13.57 1.33 15.72
N TYR A 10 -12.72 2.11 16.39
CA TYR A 10 -13.05 3.50 16.81
C TYR A 10 -13.34 4.39 15.61
N LEU A 11 -12.54 4.29 14.55
CA LEU A 11 -12.77 5.07 13.33
C LEU A 11 -14.10 4.66 12.68
N LEU A 12 -14.41 3.38 12.68
CA LEU A 12 -15.66 2.85 12.16
C LEU A 12 -16.85 3.38 12.97
N GLU A 13 -16.81 3.33 14.30
CA GLU A 13 -17.89 3.88 15.17
C GLU A 13 -18.17 5.36 14.91
N VAL A 14 -17.14 6.14 14.63
CA VAL A 14 -17.29 7.59 14.35
C VAL A 14 -17.82 7.83 12.94
N VAL A 15 -17.37 7.05 11.96
CA VAL A 15 -17.67 7.27 10.52
C VAL A 15 -18.94 6.56 10.09
N ALA A 16 -19.31 5.42 10.68
CA ALA A 16 -20.48 4.62 10.30
C ALA A 16 -21.79 5.42 10.29
N PRO A 17 -22.14 6.23 11.32
CA PRO A 17 -23.38 7.00 11.29
C PRO A 17 -23.45 7.99 10.12
N PHE A 18 -22.29 8.55 9.73
CA PHE A 18 -22.19 9.44 8.56
C PHE A 18 -22.39 8.65 7.27
N LEU A 19 -21.73 7.50 7.11
CA LEU A 19 -21.89 6.65 5.95
C LEU A 19 -23.34 6.18 5.77
N GLU A 20 -23.97 5.73 6.83
CA GLU A 20 -25.39 5.32 6.83
C GLU A 20 -26.33 6.45 6.41
N SER A 21 -26.05 7.69 6.82
CA SER A 21 -26.84 8.85 6.42
C SER A 21 -26.73 9.19 4.93
N VAL A 22 -25.60 8.83 4.29
CA VAL A 22 -25.32 9.07 2.88
C VAL A 22 -25.83 7.91 2.00
N ALA A 23 -25.99 6.70 2.55
CA ALA A 23 -26.44 5.52 1.83
C ALA A 23 -27.69 5.72 0.95
N PRO A 24 -28.77 6.41 1.42
CA PRO A 24 -29.98 6.61 0.59
C PRO A 24 -29.76 7.50 -0.63
N CYS A 25 -28.68 8.30 -0.66
CA CYS A 25 -28.34 9.19 -1.77
C CYS A 25 -27.47 8.52 -2.83
N MET A 26 -26.96 7.30 -2.57
CA MET A 26 -26.08 6.61 -3.48
C MET A 26 -26.86 5.89 -4.57
N PRO A 27 -26.41 5.97 -5.85
CA PRO A 27 -27.02 5.27 -6.96
C PRO A 27 -26.68 3.77 -6.93
N GLY A 28 -27.58 2.93 -7.50
CA GLY A 28 -27.37 1.51 -7.68
C GLY A 28 -28.13 0.65 -6.68
N ASP A 29 -28.14 -0.68 -6.93
CA ASP A 29 -28.86 -1.65 -6.09
C ASP A 29 -27.94 -2.28 -5.04
N ILE A 30 -26.65 -2.46 -5.33
CA ILE A 30 -25.67 -3.11 -4.46
C ILE A 30 -24.75 -2.09 -3.79
N PHE A 31 -24.37 -1.02 -4.48
CA PHE A 31 -23.44 -0.03 -3.97
C PHE A 31 -23.87 0.64 -2.63
N PRO A 32 -25.15 0.92 -2.33
CA PRO A 32 -25.55 1.44 -1.01
C PRO A 32 -25.19 0.54 0.17
N TYR A 33 -25.03 -0.78 -0.03
CA TYR A 33 -24.61 -1.70 1.03
C TYR A 33 -23.19 -1.44 1.53
N PHE A 34 -22.32 -0.81 0.73
CA PHE A 34 -21.00 -0.37 1.17
C PHE A 34 -21.06 0.71 2.26
N PHE A 35 -22.20 1.36 2.42
CA PHE A 35 -22.42 2.40 3.42
C PHE A 35 -23.19 1.88 4.64
N THR A 36 -23.77 0.69 4.60
CA THR A 36 -24.62 0.14 5.68
C THR A 36 -24.05 -1.12 6.33
N LEU A 37 -23.35 -1.99 5.56
CA LEU A 37 -22.79 -3.23 6.09
C LEU A 37 -21.39 -2.99 6.66
N THR A 38 -21.17 -3.32 7.91
CA THR A 38 -19.91 -3.11 8.66
C THR A 38 -18.68 -3.66 7.92
N LEU A 39 -18.82 -4.83 7.28
CA LEU A 39 -17.73 -5.43 6.50
C LEU A 39 -17.33 -4.54 5.32
N LEU A 40 -18.33 -4.05 4.56
CA LEU A 40 -18.11 -3.21 3.39
C LEU A 40 -17.72 -1.78 3.75
N GLN A 41 -18.19 -1.27 4.89
CA GLN A 41 -17.75 0.01 5.45
C GLN A 41 -16.25 -0.01 5.76
N ARG A 42 -15.74 -1.12 6.35
CA ARG A 42 -14.29 -1.32 6.57
C ARG A 42 -13.51 -1.23 5.27
N ALA A 43 -13.98 -1.92 4.24
CA ALA A 43 -13.38 -1.91 2.92
C ALA A 43 -13.34 -0.51 2.30
N LEU A 44 -14.46 0.21 2.37
CA LEU A 44 -14.58 1.57 1.84
C LEU A 44 -13.66 2.56 2.56
N ILE A 45 -13.64 2.52 3.90
CA ILE A 45 -12.76 3.38 4.72
C ILE A 45 -11.29 3.10 4.42
N ALA A 46 -10.90 1.83 4.37
CA ALA A 46 -9.53 1.43 4.07
C ALA A 46 -9.11 1.92 2.67
N ALA A 47 -9.96 1.73 1.66
CA ALA A 47 -9.71 2.17 0.29
C ALA A 47 -9.55 3.70 0.18
N ILE A 48 -10.40 4.47 0.84
CA ILE A 48 -10.32 5.94 0.87
C ILE A 48 -9.02 6.40 1.55
N LEU A 49 -8.71 5.88 2.75
CA LEU A 49 -7.52 6.28 3.50
C LEU A 49 -6.23 5.98 2.74
N VAL A 50 -6.13 4.76 2.20
CA VAL A 50 -4.96 4.35 1.44
C VAL A 50 -4.82 5.19 0.17
N THR A 51 -5.92 5.46 -0.54
CA THR A 51 -5.89 6.31 -1.75
C THR A 51 -5.43 7.73 -1.43
N MET A 52 -5.87 8.31 -0.31
CA MET A 52 -5.43 9.65 0.10
C MET A 52 -3.91 9.69 0.35
N VAL A 53 -3.38 8.71 1.07
CA VAL A 53 -1.94 8.65 1.36
C VAL A 53 -1.15 8.33 0.09
N ALA A 54 -1.61 7.38 -0.71
CA ALA A 54 -1.00 7.01 -1.98
C ALA A 54 -0.92 8.17 -2.97
N GLY A 55 -2.00 8.95 -3.11
CA GLY A 55 -2.02 10.12 -3.97
C GLY A 55 -1.01 11.19 -3.54
N PHE A 56 -0.95 11.46 -2.22
CA PHE A 56 0.04 12.40 -1.69
C PHE A 56 1.48 11.92 -1.90
N LEU A 57 1.74 10.64 -1.62
CA LEU A 57 3.04 10.00 -1.82
C LEU A 57 3.42 9.96 -3.31
N GLY A 58 2.47 9.61 -4.19
CA GLY A 58 2.65 9.51 -5.63
C GLY A 58 3.13 10.81 -6.27
N CYS A 59 2.64 11.97 -5.82
CA CYS A 59 3.15 13.27 -6.29
C CYS A 59 4.65 13.43 -6.05
N PHE A 60 5.15 13.02 -4.87
CA PHE A 60 6.58 13.08 -4.56
C PHE A 60 7.39 12.00 -5.29
N LEU A 61 6.83 10.80 -5.47
CA LEU A 61 7.51 9.72 -6.21
C LEU A 61 7.75 10.10 -7.66
N LEU A 62 6.74 10.69 -8.33
CA LEU A 62 6.88 11.15 -9.70
C LEU A 62 7.89 12.26 -9.84
N THR A 63 7.87 13.27 -8.97
CA THR A 63 8.83 14.37 -9.01
C THR A 63 10.26 13.93 -8.72
N ARG A 64 10.45 12.78 -8.04
CA ARG A 64 11.76 12.15 -7.78
C ARG A 64 12.18 11.13 -8.83
N ASN A 65 11.39 10.92 -9.88
CA ASN A 65 11.60 9.87 -10.88
C ASN A 65 11.67 8.44 -10.25
N LEU A 66 10.88 8.18 -9.21
CA LEU A 66 10.81 6.91 -8.51
C LEU A 66 9.47 6.19 -8.75
N ALA A 67 8.88 6.37 -9.93
CA ALA A 67 7.57 5.78 -10.26
C ALA A 67 7.54 4.24 -10.12
N LEU A 68 8.64 3.57 -10.44
CA LEU A 68 8.75 2.10 -10.38
C LEU A 68 8.91 1.53 -8.97
N ILE A 69 9.18 2.36 -7.95
CA ILE A 69 9.42 1.86 -6.59
C ILE A 69 8.17 1.20 -5.99
N GLY A 70 6.98 1.67 -6.39
CA GLY A 70 5.71 1.07 -5.96
C GLY A 70 5.57 -0.38 -6.39
N ASP A 71 5.84 -0.66 -7.66
CA ASP A 71 5.84 -2.01 -8.22
C ASP A 71 6.91 -2.90 -7.59
N GLY A 72 8.15 -2.38 -7.51
CA GLY A 72 9.24 -3.09 -6.87
C GLY A 72 8.95 -3.52 -5.43
N LEU A 73 8.43 -2.60 -4.61
CA LEU A 73 8.09 -2.90 -3.22
C LEU A 73 6.84 -3.78 -3.08
N ALA A 74 5.90 -3.73 -4.04
CA ALA A 74 4.76 -4.64 -4.07
C ALA A 74 5.22 -6.09 -4.30
N HIS A 75 6.18 -6.32 -5.21
CA HIS A 75 6.77 -7.64 -5.40
C HIS A 75 7.62 -8.10 -4.21
N VAL A 76 8.32 -7.18 -3.55
CA VAL A 76 9.02 -7.47 -2.29
C VAL A 76 8.04 -7.86 -1.19
N SER A 77 6.92 -7.13 -1.04
CA SER A 77 5.88 -7.48 -0.07
C SER A 77 5.26 -8.84 -0.35
N PHE A 78 5.04 -9.20 -1.61
CA PHE A 78 4.59 -10.53 -2.00
C PHE A 78 5.57 -11.63 -1.53
N GLY A 79 6.88 -11.44 -1.73
CA GLY A 79 7.89 -12.34 -1.19
C GLY A 79 7.83 -12.48 0.33
N GLY A 80 7.63 -11.36 1.03
CA GLY A 80 7.44 -11.35 2.49
C GLY A 80 6.17 -12.08 2.92
N ILE A 81 5.05 -11.90 2.21
CA ILE A 81 3.79 -12.61 2.44
C ILE A 81 3.98 -14.12 2.29
N ALA A 82 4.65 -14.55 1.21
CA ALA A 82 4.95 -15.96 0.96
C ALA A 82 5.72 -16.60 2.12
N VAL A 83 6.77 -15.91 2.60
CA VAL A 83 7.52 -16.34 3.78
C VAL A 83 6.63 -16.37 5.02
N GLY A 84 5.75 -15.36 5.20
CA GLY A 84 4.84 -15.28 6.33
C GLY A 84 3.79 -16.39 6.37
N ILE A 85 3.29 -16.82 5.21
CA ILE A 85 2.36 -17.96 5.10
C ILE A 85 3.04 -19.25 5.55
N VAL A 86 4.30 -19.45 5.15
CA VAL A 86 5.07 -20.67 5.48
C VAL A 86 5.52 -20.70 6.93
N LEU A 87 6.05 -19.60 7.45
CA LEU A 87 6.56 -19.53 8.82
C LEU A 87 5.43 -19.48 9.87
N GLY A 88 4.30 -18.90 9.54
CA GLY A 88 3.22 -18.69 10.52
C GLY A 88 3.61 -17.73 11.65
N GLY A 89 2.91 -17.81 12.76
CA GLY A 89 3.21 -17.07 14.00
C GLY A 89 2.69 -15.65 14.03
N MET A 90 3.05 -14.79 13.07
CA MET A 90 2.50 -13.46 12.86
C MET A 90 1.67 -13.43 11.57
N GLY A 91 0.75 -12.47 11.46
CA GLY A 91 0.00 -12.31 10.21
C GLY A 91 0.93 -12.05 9.01
N PRO A 92 0.61 -12.56 7.81
CA PRO A 92 1.48 -12.44 6.62
C PRO A 92 1.82 -10.98 6.28
N LEU A 93 0.94 -10.04 6.61
CA LEU A 93 1.12 -8.62 6.36
C LEU A 93 2.28 -8.01 7.17
N TRP A 94 2.57 -8.53 8.37
CA TRP A 94 3.71 -8.10 9.17
C TRP A 94 5.05 -8.51 8.54
N TYR A 95 5.11 -9.74 7.99
CA TYR A 95 6.28 -10.17 7.23
C TYR A 95 6.48 -9.32 5.98
N ALA A 96 5.40 -9.03 5.24
CA ALA A 96 5.44 -8.11 4.11
C ALA A 96 6.03 -6.75 4.50
N LEU A 97 5.59 -6.18 5.62
CA LEU A 97 6.08 -4.89 6.12
C LEU A 97 7.57 -4.93 6.44
N ILE A 98 8.02 -5.95 7.17
CA ILE A 98 9.43 -6.10 7.56
C ILE A 98 10.32 -6.22 6.30
N PHE A 99 9.97 -7.13 5.38
CA PHE A 99 10.74 -7.34 4.16
C PHE A 99 10.76 -6.09 3.26
N SER A 100 9.62 -5.42 3.11
CA SER A 100 9.52 -4.20 2.29
C SER A 100 10.28 -3.03 2.89
N VAL A 101 10.26 -2.85 4.21
CA VAL A 101 11.04 -1.80 4.90
C VAL A 101 12.53 -2.08 4.76
N ILE A 102 12.97 -3.32 4.97
CA ILE A 102 14.38 -3.70 4.79
C ILE A 102 14.82 -3.43 3.34
N ALA A 103 14.05 -3.87 2.35
CA ALA A 103 14.37 -3.61 0.96
C ALA A 103 14.40 -2.11 0.62
N ALA A 104 13.44 -1.33 1.12
CA ALA A 104 13.41 0.12 0.90
C ALA A 104 14.63 0.83 1.47
N VAL A 105 15.12 0.40 2.65
CA VAL A 105 16.36 0.92 3.26
C VAL A 105 17.57 0.56 2.39
N PHE A 106 17.67 -0.69 1.93
CA PHE A 106 18.78 -1.10 1.04
C PHE A 106 18.74 -0.37 -0.30
N ILE A 107 17.57 -0.27 -0.94
CA ILE A 107 17.40 0.49 -2.19
C ILE A 107 17.84 1.93 -2.00
N HIS A 108 17.38 2.58 -0.93
CA HIS A 108 17.77 3.95 -0.62
C HIS A 108 19.28 4.09 -0.40
N GLU A 109 19.91 3.18 0.34
CA GLU A 109 21.34 3.23 0.63
C GLU A 109 22.19 3.00 -0.64
N LEU A 110 21.80 2.07 -1.51
CA LEU A 110 22.48 1.84 -2.78
C LEU A 110 22.40 3.04 -3.71
N GLN A 111 21.24 3.70 -3.75
CA GLN A 111 21.05 4.93 -4.51
C GLN A 111 21.82 6.11 -3.93
N SER A 112 21.77 6.29 -2.60
CA SER A 112 22.42 7.42 -1.92
C SER A 112 23.94 7.37 -1.97
N ARG A 113 24.52 6.17 -2.15
CA ARG A 113 25.95 5.95 -2.36
C ARG A 113 26.35 5.90 -3.83
N GLU A 114 25.42 6.11 -4.74
CA GLU A 114 25.66 6.05 -6.20
C GLU A 114 26.26 4.72 -6.68
N ILE A 115 26.04 3.62 -5.92
CA ILE A 115 26.51 2.27 -6.27
C ILE A 115 25.68 1.73 -7.43
N LEU A 116 24.36 1.96 -7.40
CA LEU A 116 23.41 1.56 -8.43
C LEU A 116 22.43 2.69 -8.72
N THR A 117 21.92 2.72 -9.94
CA THR A 117 20.78 3.60 -10.28
C THR A 117 19.52 3.18 -9.53
N GLY A 118 18.57 4.10 -9.40
CA GLY A 118 17.30 3.83 -8.73
C GLY A 118 16.58 2.62 -9.30
N ASP A 119 16.41 2.60 -10.60
CA ASP A 119 15.70 1.54 -11.31
C ASP A 119 16.42 0.19 -11.22
N ALA A 120 17.76 0.16 -11.30
CA ALA A 120 18.52 -1.06 -11.16
C ALA A 120 18.40 -1.66 -9.75
N SER A 121 18.46 -0.83 -8.71
CA SER A 121 18.26 -1.27 -7.32
C SER A 121 16.86 -1.87 -7.12
N ILE A 122 15.83 -1.18 -7.61
CA ILE A 122 14.45 -1.64 -7.53
C ILE A 122 14.28 -2.99 -8.25
N ALA A 123 14.80 -3.11 -9.49
CA ALA A 123 14.68 -4.32 -10.28
C ALA A 123 15.32 -5.53 -9.62
N ILE A 124 16.52 -5.38 -9.01
CA ILE A 124 17.22 -6.47 -8.32
C ILE A 124 16.40 -6.97 -7.12
N PHE A 125 15.93 -6.06 -6.26
CA PHE A 125 15.16 -6.46 -5.08
C PHE A 125 13.79 -7.02 -5.46
N SER A 126 13.11 -6.44 -6.45
CA SER A 126 11.81 -6.89 -6.95
C SER A 126 11.90 -8.33 -7.49
N THR A 127 12.79 -8.57 -8.44
CA THR A 127 12.94 -9.89 -9.07
C THR A 127 13.45 -10.94 -8.09
N GLY A 128 14.41 -10.58 -7.22
CA GLY A 128 14.96 -11.48 -6.21
C GLY A 128 13.91 -11.92 -5.20
N MET A 129 13.11 -10.99 -4.69
CA MET A 129 12.08 -11.29 -3.69
C MET A 129 10.87 -12.01 -4.30
N LEU A 130 10.49 -11.67 -5.53
CA LEU A 130 9.46 -12.42 -6.27
C LEU A 130 9.88 -13.88 -6.47
N ALA A 131 11.11 -14.10 -6.93
CA ALA A 131 11.66 -15.44 -7.12
C ALA A 131 11.71 -16.22 -5.79
N LEU A 132 12.19 -15.59 -4.71
CA LEU A 132 12.22 -16.17 -3.38
C LEU A 132 10.80 -16.57 -2.92
N GLY A 133 9.82 -15.69 -3.05
CA GLY A 133 8.42 -15.96 -2.69
C GLY A 133 7.86 -17.17 -3.43
N LEU A 134 8.08 -17.25 -4.75
CA LEU A 134 7.62 -18.37 -5.56
C LEU A 134 8.31 -19.69 -5.17
N VAL A 135 9.62 -19.66 -4.88
CA VAL A 135 10.38 -20.84 -4.43
C VAL A 135 9.85 -21.31 -3.06
N VAL A 136 9.68 -20.40 -2.12
CA VAL A 136 9.20 -20.73 -0.75
C VAL A 136 7.82 -21.38 -0.80
N LEU A 137 6.88 -20.83 -1.58
CA LEU A 137 5.56 -21.42 -1.77
C LEU A 137 5.60 -22.80 -2.42
N ARG A 138 6.54 -23.02 -3.34
CA ARG A 138 6.72 -24.34 -3.99
C ARG A 138 7.34 -25.37 -3.07
N LEU A 139 8.26 -24.96 -2.19
CA LEU A 139 8.89 -25.86 -1.22
C LEU A 139 7.84 -26.39 -0.22
N GLU A 140 6.93 -25.57 0.25
CA GLU A 140 5.86 -26.01 1.16
C GLU A 140 4.94 -27.04 0.52
N VAL A 141 4.58 -26.83 -0.76
CA VAL A 141 3.72 -27.78 -1.50
C VAL A 141 4.43 -29.12 -1.79
N SER A 142 5.78 -29.09 -1.93
CA SER A 142 6.56 -30.28 -2.33
C SER A 142 7.08 -31.10 -1.14
N PHE A 143 7.32 -30.45 -0.02
CA PHE A 143 7.76 -31.08 1.21
C PHE A 143 6.69 -30.79 2.27
N GLU A 144 5.89 -31.77 2.61
CA GLU A 144 5.14 -31.75 3.88
C GLU A 144 6.19 -31.69 5.01
N LEU A 145 6.76 -30.50 5.21
CA LEU A 145 7.77 -30.26 6.25
C LEU A 145 7.10 -30.37 7.60
N PRO A 146 7.38 -31.45 8.39
CA PRO A 146 6.76 -31.66 9.69
C PRO A 146 7.24 -30.65 10.74
N LEU A 147 7.98 -29.61 10.34
CA LEU A 147 8.55 -28.60 11.24
C LEU A 147 7.50 -27.60 11.75
N ILE A 148 6.35 -27.47 11.10
CA ILE A 148 5.30 -26.52 11.46
C ILE A 148 3.97 -27.25 11.53
N GLY A 149 3.86 -28.18 12.47
CA GLY A 149 2.64 -28.95 12.77
C GLY A 149 1.52 -28.13 13.41
N LEU A 150 1.32 -26.85 13.02
CA LEU A 150 0.34 -25.95 13.62
C LEU A 150 -0.69 -25.39 12.63
N ILE A 151 -0.54 -25.60 11.33
CA ILE A 151 -1.53 -25.12 10.35
C ILE A 151 -1.73 -26.19 9.29
N GLU A 152 -2.85 -26.91 9.37
CA GLU A 152 -3.37 -27.73 8.28
C GLU A 152 -3.88 -26.82 7.16
N LEU A 153 -2.98 -26.12 6.46
CA LEU A 153 -3.35 -25.46 5.20
C LEU A 153 -3.26 -26.50 4.08
N SER A 154 -4.42 -26.88 3.56
CA SER A 154 -4.47 -27.66 2.33
C SER A 154 -3.82 -26.86 1.20
N PRO A 155 -3.18 -27.50 0.19
CA PRO A 155 -2.59 -26.80 -0.97
C PRO A 155 -3.54 -25.81 -1.65
N VAL A 156 -4.83 -26.08 -1.64
CA VAL A 156 -5.90 -25.21 -2.14
C VAL A 156 -6.04 -23.94 -1.30
N GLY A 157 -5.88 -24.02 0.02
CA GLY A 157 -5.95 -22.85 0.90
C GLY A 157 -4.79 -21.88 0.71
N ILE A 158 -3.59 -22.38 0.44
CA ILE A 158 -2.42 -21.56 0.16
C ILE A 158 -2.59 -20.80 -1.16
N THR A 159 -3.06 -21.47 -2.22
CA THR A 159 -3.29 -20.85 -3.53
C THR A 159 -4.29 -19.71 -3.43
N ASN A 160 -5.45 -19.93 -2.78
CA ASN A 160 -6.46 -18.89 -2.59
C ASN A 160 -5.96 -17.70 -1.77
N THR A 161 -5.16 -17.96 -0.74
CA THR A 161 -4.56 -16.90 0.08
C THR A 161 -3.57 -16.07 -0.74
N VAL A 162 -2.72 -16.72 -1.53
CA VAL A 162 -1.73 -16.06 -2.39
C VAL A 162 -2.42 -15.22 -3.47
N GLU A 163 -3.45 -15.77 -4.12
CA GLU A 163 -4.25 -15.05 -5.12
C GLU A 163 -4.90 -13.81 -4.51
N GLY A 164 -5.41 -13.89 -3.27
CA GLY A 164 -5.97 -12.76 -2.55
C GLY A 164 -4.99 -11.59 -2.34
N TYR A 165 -3.69 -11.87 -2.24
CA TYR A 165 -2.66 -10.82 -2.15
C TYR A 165 -2.15 -10.33 -3.51
N LEU A 166 -2.25 -11.14 -4.57
CA LEU A 166 -1.89 -10.72 -5.92
C LEU A 166 -2.93 -9.80 -6.55
N TYR A 167 -4.19 -10.20 -6.45
CA TYR A 167 -5.32 -9.48 -7.05
C TYR A 167 -6.01 -8.51 -6.08
N GLY A 168 -5.70 -8.61 -4.79
CA GLY A 168 -6.41 -7.91 -3.73
C GLY A 168 -7.71 -8.61 -3.33
N ASN A 169 -8.17 -8.35 -2.12
CA ASN A 169 -9.47 -8.81 -1.67
C ASN A 169 -10.07 -7.77 -0.71
N LEU A 170 -10.78 -6.84 -1.29
CA LEU A 170 -11.43 -5.76 -0.58
C LEU A 170 -12.49 -6.25 0.42
N TYR A 171 -13.13 -7.40 0.12
CA TYR A 171 -14.24 -7.94 0.91
C TYR A 171 -13.79 -8.77 2.13
N LEU A 172 -12.53 -9.25 2.15
CA LEU A 172 -11.99 -10.10 3.22
C LEU A 172 -10.98 -9.37 4.10
N LEU A 173 -11.29 -8.11 4.48
CA LEU A 173 -10.50 -7.37 5.45
C LEU A 173 -10.86 -7.77 6.88
N ASN A 174 -9.90 -8.40 7.56
CA ASN A 174 -10.02 -8.67 8.98
C ASN A 174 -9.91 -7.37 9.81
N PRO A 175 -10.47 -7.33 11.02
CA PRO A 175 -10.29 -6.17 11.92
C PRO A 175 -8.83 -5.81 12.16
N ASP A 176 -7.96 -6.80 12.40
CA ASP A 176 -6.53 -6.61 12.62
C ASP A 176 -5.82 -5.98 11.40
N ASP A 177 -6.24 -6.34 10.18
CA ASP A 177 -5.71 -5.77 8.95
C ASP A 177 -6.14 -4.30 8.82
N LEU A 178 -7.40 -3.98 9.16
CA LEU A 178 -7.90 -2.61 9.15
C LEU A 178 -7.13 -1.73 10.13
N ASP A 179 -6.90 -2.22 11.36
CA ASP A 179 -6.14 -1.50 12.38
C ASP A 179 -4.73 -1.15 11.87
N LEU A 180 -4.05 -2.11 11.25
CA LEU A 180 -2.73 -1.90 10.68
C LEU A 180 -2.76 -0.89 9.53
N ILE A 181 -3.73 -0.99 8.62
CA ILE A 181 -3.89 -0.07 7.49
C ILE A 181 -4.17 1.35 7.98
N VAL A 182 -5.09 1.52 8.93
CA VAL A 182 -5.42 2.83 9.51
C VAL A 182 -4.20 3.43 10.20
N PHE A 183 -3.51 2.64 11.02
CA PHE A 183 -2.30 3.07 11.72
C PHE A 183 -1.20 3.53 10.76
N ILE A 184 -0.88 2.71 9.74
CA ILE A 184 0.11 3.08 8.73
C ILE A 184 -0.32 4.32 7.96
N SER A 185 -1.60 4.40 7.54
CA SER A 185 -2.10 5.51 6.74
C SER A 185 -2.04 6.83 7.50
N VAL A 186 -2.52 6.86 8.73
CA VAL A 186 -2.52 8.07 9.57
C VAL A 186 -1.10 8.52 9.87
N ILE A 187 -0.23 7.61 10.28
CA ILE A 187 1.17 7.95 10.58
C ILE A 187 1.90 8.42 9.33
N SER A 188 1.75 7.70 8.21
CA SER A 188 2.40 8.08 6.95
C SER A 188 1.93 9.44 6.47
N PHE A 189 0.63 9.71 6.52
CA PHE A 189 0.09 11.02 6.15
C PHE A 189 0.62 12.13 7.06
N ALA A 190 0.64 11.92 8.37
CA ALA A 190 1.16 12.89 9.34
C ALA A 190 2.65 13.19 9.10
N ILE A 191 3.47 12.16 8.93
CA ILE A 191 4.91 12.34 8.69
C ILE A 191 5.15 13.02 7.34
N LEU A 192 4.47 12.59 6.27
CA LEU A 192 4.58 13.22 4.95
C LEU A 192 4.15 14.70 4.99
N PHE A 193 3.08 15.01 5.73
CA PHE A 193 2.61 16.38 5.87
C PHE A 193 3.60 17.27 6.64
N ILE A 194 4.21 16.75 7.71
CA ILE A 194 5.26 17.44 8.48
C ILE A 194 6.51 17.66 7.62
N LEU A 195 6.94 16.61 6.91
CA LEU A 195 8.15 16.64 6.09
C LEU A 195 7.95 17.30 4.71
N ARG A 196 6.74 17.71 4.34
CA ARG A 196 6.43 18.19 2.97
C ARG A 196 7.37 19.27 2.45
N HIS A 197 7.78 20.21 3.31
CA HIS A 197 8.70 21.29 2.91
C HIS A 197 10.12 20.77 2.67
N GLY A 198 10.61 19.89 3.56
CA GLY A 198 11.91 19.23 3.39
C GLY A 198 11.92 18.30 2.18
N LEU A 199 10.85 17.52 1.99
CA LEU A 199 10.67 16.65 0.82
C LEU A 199 10.69 17.46 -0.49
N LEU A 200 9.98 18.58 -0.54
CA LEU A 200 9.94 19.44 -1.72
C LEU A 200 11.31 20.06 -2.00
N ALA A 201 11.98 20.59 -0.97
CA ALA A 201 13.31 21.17 -1.11
C ALA A 201 14.33 20.13 -1.63
N THR A 202 14.32 18.92 -1.05
CA THR A 202 15.24 17.84 -1.46
C THR A 202 14.90 17.24 -2.83
N THR A 203 13.69 17.45 -3.34
CA THR A 203 13.24 16.98 -4.65
C THR A 203 13.65 17.96 -5.76
N ILE A 204 13.56 19.28 -5.49
CA ILE A 204 13.90 20.32 -6.47
C ILE A 204 15.42 20.42 -6.62
N ASP A 205 16.13 20.61 -5.52
CA ASP A 205 17.60 20.74 -5.51
C ASP A 205 18.18 20.14 -4.23
N PRO A 206 18.67 18.89 -4.27
CA PRO A 206 19.27 18.23 -3.12
C PRO A 206 20.53 18.92 -2.60
N LEU A 207 21.32 19.57 -3.49
CA LEU A 207 22.55 20.26 -3.10
C LEU A 207 22.23 21.55 -2.36
N ALA A 208 21.33 22.37 -2.90
CA ALA A 208 20.87 23.59 -2.24
C ALA A 208 20.19 23.27 -0.89
N ALA A 209 19.38 22.23 -0.81
CA ALA A 209 18.76 21.78 0.44
C ALA A 209 19.82 21.38 1.48
N LYS A 210 20.87 20.68 1.08
CA LYS A 210 21.99 20.29 1.96
C LYS A 210 22.74 21.51 2.47
N ILE A 211 23.00 22.52 1.64
CA ILE A 211 23.66 23.76 2.05
C ILE A 211 22.80 24.53 3.07
N GLN A 212 21.47 24.50 2.92
CA GLN A 212 20.52 25.11 3.86
C GLN A 212 20.37 24.31 5.18
N GLY A 213 21.13 23.23 5.38
CA GLY A 213 21.09 22.42 6.59
C GLY A 213 19.97 21.37 6.64
N VAL A 214 19.26 21.14 5.53
CA VAL A 214 18.24 20.10 5.45
C VAL A 214 18.92 18.73 5.41
N PRO A 215 18.54 17.77 6.30
CA PRO A 215 19.14 16.45 6.35
C PRO A 215 18.63 15.55 5.21
N VAL A 216 19.11 15.78 3.99
CA VAL A 216 18.64 15.15 2.73
C VAL A 216 18.60 13.62 2.83
N ARG A 217 19.65 12.99 3.40
CA ARG A 217 19.75 11.53 3.54
C ARG A 217 18.66 10.98 4.47
N VAL A 218 18.44 11.64 5.61
CA VAL A 218 17.42 11.19 6.59
C VAL A 218 16.03 11.32 6.00
N ILE A 219 15.73 12.46 5.35
CA ILE A 219 14.43 12.68 4.68
C ILE A 219 14.20 11.64 3.57
N GLY A 220 15.23 11.33 2.78
CA GLY A 220 15.16 10.28 1.77
C GLY A 220 14.89 8.91 2.35
N LEU A 221 15.58 8.55 3.43
CA LEU A 221 15.40 7.27 4.12
C LEU A 221 13.99 7.14 4.72
N VAL A 222 13.54 8.16 5.44
CA VAL A 222 12.17 8.18 6.01
C VAL A 222 11.13 8.07 4.90
N PHE A 223 11.32 8.79 3.80
CA PHE A 223 10.43 8.72 2.64
C PHE A 223 10.37 7.31 2.03
N SER A 224 11.51 6.61 1.89
CA SER A 224 11.56 5.24 1.38
C SER A 224 10.86 4.24 2.32
N ILE A 225 11.05 4.38 3.63
CA ILE A 225 10.36 3.55 4.63
C ILE A 225 8.85 3.77 4.59
N LEU A 226 8.40 5.03 4.51
CA LEU A 226 6.97 5.36 4.39
C LEU A 226 6.38 4.81 3.10
N THR A 227 7.14 4.88 1.99
CA THR A 227 6.71 4.30 0.71
C THR A 227 6.48 2.79 0.86
N ALA A 228 7.40 2.08 1.50
CA ALA A 228 7.25 0.64 1.76
C ALA A 228 6.01 0.33 2.60
N ALA A 229 5.80 1.06 3.68
CA ALA A 229 4.65 0.85 4.56
C ALA A 229 3.30 1.10 3.84
N VAL A 230 3.21 2.19 3.07
CA VAL A 230 2.02 2.51 2.28
C VAL A 230 1.76 1.46 1.20
N VAL A 231 2.81 1.03 0.48
CA VAL A 231 2.70 -0.03 -0.54
C VAL A 231 2.17 -1.34 0.06
N VAL A 232 2.67 -1.77 1.22
CA VAL A 232 2.18 -2.96 1.92
C VAL A 232 0.70 -2.85 2.27
N SER A 233 0.25 -1.68 2.73
CA SER A 233 -1.17 -1.42 3.00
C SER A 233 -2.02 -1.52 1.72
N MET A 234 -1.49 -1.04 0.59
CA MET A 234 -2.15 -1.12 -0.72
C MET A 234 -2.28 -2.56 -1.20
N VAL A 235 -1.23 -3.38 -1.04
CA VAL A 235 -1.20 -4.79 -1.50
C VAL A 235 -2.37 -5.58 -0.92
N LYS A 236 -2.75 -5.36 0.33
CA LYS A 236 -3.89 -6.08 0.95
C LYS A 236 -5.22 -5.72 0.32
N ILE A 237 -5.42 -4.46 -0.07
CA ILE A 237 -6.71 -3.93 -0.55
C ILE A 237 -6.87 -4.17 -2.05
N ILE A 238 -5.87 -3.75 -2.84
CA ILE A 238 -5.95 -3.72 -4.31
C ILE A 238 -5.07 -4.76 -5.00
N GLY A 239 -4.27 -5.50 -4.22
CA GLY A 239 -3.33 -6.50 -4.74
C GLY A 239 -2.03 -5.92 -5.25
N ALA A 240 -1.01 -6.76 -5.30
CA ALA A 240 0.34 -6.37 -5.70
C ALA A 240 0.42 -5.88 -7.16
N LEU A 241 -0.44 -6.39 -8.04
CA LEU A 241 -0.42 -6.05 -9.46
C LEU A 241 -0.92 -4.63 -9.78
N LEU A 242 -1.80 -4.06 -8.95
CA LEU A 242 -2.46 -2.78 -9.22
C LEU A 242 -1.91 -1.61 -8.39
N VAL A 243 -0.95 -1.87 -7.48
CA VAL A 243 -0.38 -0.83 -6.60
C VAL A 243 0.14 0.36 -7.38
N THR A 244 0.94 0.12 -8.43
CA THR A 244 1.54 1.19 -9.24
C THR A 244 0.48 2.00 -9.97
N ALA A 245 -0.58 1.37 -10.44
CA ALA A 245 -1.66 2.06 -11.12
C ALA A 245 -2.34 3.08 -10.19
N LEU A 246 -2.65 2.72 -8.96
CA LEU A 246 -3.27 3.65 -8.00
C LEU A 246 -2.29 4.70 -7.47
N LEU A 247 -1.01 4.36 -7.34
CA LEU A 247 0.02 5.26 -6.82
C LEU A 247 0.46 6.31 -7.85
N VAL A 248 0.67 5.90 -9.10
CA VAL A 248 1.31 6.70 -10.14
C VAL A 248 0.30 7.39 -11.04
N THR A 249 -0.74 6.70 -11.50
CA THR A 249 -1.67 7.24 -12.51
C THR A 249 -2.39 8.51 -12.07
N PRO A 250 -3.00 8.58 -10.86
CA PRO A 250 -3.64 9.81 -10.42
C PRO A 250 -2.65 10.95 -10.25
N ALA A 251 -1.43 10.65 -9.77
CA ALA A 251 -0.39 11.64 -9.58
C ALA A 251 0.15 12.19 -10.92
N ALA A 252 0.32 11.33 -11.93
CA ALA A 252 0.68 11.74 -13.28
C ALA A 252 -0.39 12.65 -13.91
N THR A 253 -1.67 12.27 -13.74
CA THR A 253 -2.80 13.08 -14.20
C THR A 253 -2.82 14.43 -13.49
N GLY A 254 -2.59 14.44 -12.16
CA GLY A 254 -2.49 15.68 -11.38
C GLY A 254 -1.35 16.59 -11.83
N GLN A 255 -0.20 16.03 -12.23
CA GLN A 255 0.92 16.79 -12.77
C GLN A 255 0.61 17.41 -14.13
N LEU A 256 -0.16 16.72 -14.98
CA LEU A 256 -0.51 17.23 -16.32
C LEU A 256 -1.52 18.38 -16.24
N VAL A 257 -2.42 18.38 -15.27
CA VAL A 257 -3.49 19.38 -15.13
C VAL A 257 -3.07 20.54 -14.21
N GLY A 258 -2.32 20.24 -13.15
CA GLY A 258 -1.94 21.21 -12.11
C GLY A 258 -0.85 22.19 -12.60
N ARG A 259 -1.02 23.46 -12.26
CA ARG A 259 -0.05 24.54 -12.55
C ARG A 259 0.91 24.80 -11.40
N SER A 260 0.67 24.20 -10.25
CA SER A 260 1.50 24.28 -9.07
C SER A 260 1.53 22.93 -8.34
N PHE A 261 2.54 22.71 -7.47
CA PHE A 261 2.63 21.47 -6.70
C PHE A 261 1.41 21.25 -5.78
N ARG A 262 0.82 22.32 -5.26
CA ARG A 262 -0.42 22.24 -4.46
C ARG A 262 -1.61 21.79 -5.30
N GLU A 263 -1.77 22.36 -6.49
CA GLU A 263 -2.80 21.94 -7.43
C GLU A 263 -2.58 20.50 -7.90
N CYS A 264 -1.33 20.11 -8.15
CA CYS A 264 -0.99 18.72 -8.47
C CYS A 264 -1.51 17.75 -7.39
N ILE A 265 -1.23 18.01 -6.11
CA ILE A 265 -1.74 17.19 -5.00
C ILE A 265 -3.28 17.17 -5.00
N LEU A 266 -3.92 18.33 -5.16
CA LEU A 266 -5.38 18.44 -5.12
C LEU A 266 -6.03 17.64 -6.26
N TYR A 267 -5.56 17.80 -7.49
CA TYR A 267 -6.06 17.03 -8.64
C TYR A 267 -5.76 15.54 -8.50
N THR A 268 -4.59 15.17 -8.00
CA THR A 268 -4.25 13.77 -7.69
C THR A 268 -5.25 13.14 -6.73
N GLN A 269 -5.60 13.84 -5.65
CA GLN A 269 -6.60 13.36 -4.69
C GLN A 269 -7.98 13.21 -5.35
N LEU A 270 -8.39 14.20 -6.13
CA LEU A 270 -9.67 14.19 -6.81
C LEU A 270 -9.77 13.03 -7.81
N PHE A 271 -8.76 12.84 -8.66
CA PHE A 271 -8.74 11.73 -9.61
C PHE A 271 -8.59 10.37 -8.94
N GLY A 272 -7.73 10.26 -7.91
CA GLY A 272 -7.54 9.02 -7.16
C GLY A 272 -8.82 8.56 -6.46
N LEU A 273 -9.44 9.44 -5.68
CA LEU A 273 -10.69 9.13 -4.99
C LEU A 273 -11.85 8.84 -5.95
N SER A 274 -11.99 9.63 -7.02
CA SER A 274 -13.03 9.38 -8.01
C SER A 274 -12.84 8.05 -8.73
N SER A 275 -11.60 7.69 -9.08
CA SER A 275 -11.30 6.40 -9.71
C SER A 275 -11.62 5.22 -8.81
N VAL A 276 -11.26 5.29 -7.52
CA VAL A 276 -11.52 4.22 -6.55
C VAL A 276 -13.02 4.09 -6.29
N LEU A 277 -13.73 5.20 -6.07
CA LEU A 277 -15.18 5.15 -5.82
C LEU A 277 -15.94 4.64 -7.05
N LEU A 278 -15.58 5.11 -8.25
CA LEU A 278 -16.18 4.61 -9.48
C LEU A 278 -15.84 3.13 -9.73
N GLY A 279 -14.61 2.70 -9.41
CA GLY A 279 -14.19 1.30 -9.52
C GLY A 279 -15.01 0.40 -8.59
N ILE A 280 -15.16 0.78 -7.32
CA ILE A 280 -16.00 0.04 -6.35
C ILE A 280 -17.46 0.01 -6.80
N TYR A 281 -17.99 1.14 -7.28
CA TYR A 281 -19.35 1.22 -7.80
C TYR A 281 -19.58 0.26 -8.98
N LEU A 282 -18.72 0.31 -10.00
CA LEU A 282 -18.83 -0.54 -11.18
C LEU A 282 -18.64 -2.02 -10.82
N SER A 283 -17.70 -2.33 -9.93
CA SER A 283 -17.46 -3.69 -9.46
C SER A 283 -18.68 -4.26 -8.73
N ALA A 284 -19.33 -3.45 -7.89
CA ALA A 284 -20.51 -3.85 -7.14
C ALA A 284 -21.73 -4.10 -8.06
N GLU A 285 -22.00 -3.19 -9.00
CA GLU A 285 -23.19 -3.28 -9.85
C GLU A 285 -23.03 -4.29 -11.00
N LEU A 286 -21.80 -4.57 -11.46
CA LEU A 286 -21.52 -5.54 -12.52
C LEU A 286 -21.19 -6.95 -11.99
N ASP A 287 -21.23 -7.16 -10.66
CA ASP A 287 -20.89 -8.43 -10.02
C ASP A 287 -19.50 -8.95 -10.44
N THR A 288 -18.56 -8.02 -10.60
CA THR A 288 -17.15 -8.33 -10.91
C THR A 288 -16.33 -8.30 -9.63
N GLY A 289 -15.27 -9.10 -9.55
CA GLY A 289 -14.41 -9.10 -8.36
C GLY A 289 -13.92 -7.69 -8.01
N GLY A 290 -13.89 -7.36 -6.73
CA GLY A 290 -13.56 -6.01 -6.22
C GLY A 290 -12.05 -5.64 -6.27
N GLY A 291 -11.23 -6.40 -7.01
CA GLY A 291 -9.80 -6.16 -7.21
C GLY A 291 -9.45 -5.69 -8.60
#